data_0952086c0362abab4576361f19b92f49
#
_entry.id   0952086c0362abab4576361f19b92f49
#
_cell.length_a   1.000
_cell.length_b   1.000
_cell.length_c   1.000
_cell.angle_alpha   90.00
_cell.angle_beta   90.00
_cell.angle_gamma   90.00
#
_symmetry.space_group_name_H-M   'P 1'
#
loop_
_entity.id
_entity.type
_entity.pdbx_description
1 polymer ?
#
loop_
_entity_poly.entity_id
_entity_poly.type
_entity_poly.pdbx_seq_one_letter_code
_entity_poly.pdbx_strand_id
1 'polypeptide(L)'
;MFNKVLIANRGEIAVRVIRACQEMGIATVAVYSDLDREALHTRLADEAYALPGQTAAETYLDTEAILAIIERSGADAVHPGYGFFSENADFARAITERGVTFIGPPPEAIEVMGDKISARLAAENVGVQGVPGTTDFITDPAQVQAFGQEHGYPIAIKAAYGGGGRGMKVVASEDKIEESIESAQRESLAYFGRDEIYMERYLTAPRHIEIQILADQHGHAVYLGDRDCSAQRRHQKLIEEAPAPGLPDDVRVAMGEAAVKVALGCGYTNAGTVEFLYEDGEFHYLEMNTRLQVEHPVTXLVTGLDLVEQQLLMAAGQPLSFTQEDVEIRGHAIEVRINAEDPAGGAFLPSPGRINTLKLPDGFGVRFDAGYEAGDEVSQFYDNLVGKLVVWGANRDIAIRRTLRALNELEITGVATTIPADIAILSHEDFQAGTHSTKWVEETLDLSEVKADKGEAPADLDQPTVKREMSVEVDGKRFAVSMWVPDPSAAQVAGAP
;
A
#
# COMPACT_ATOMS: atom_id res chain seq x y z
N MET A 1 7.13 28.80 -1.19
CA MET A 1 7.53 27.40 -1.51
C MET A 1 8.74 27.05 -0.63
N PHE A 2 8.92 25.79 -0.29
CA PHE A 2 10.02 25.34 0.58
C PHE A 2 11.36 25.44 -0.14
N ASN A 3 12.41 25.70 0.62
CA ASN A 3 13.79 25.68 0.10
C ASN A 3 14.39 24.29 0.21
N LYS A 4 14.08 23.57 1.28
CA LYS A 4 14.72 22.29 1.59
C LYS A 4 13.75 21.38 2.37
N VAL A 5 13.50 20.19 1.86
CA VAL A 5 12.59 19.21 2.48
C VAL A 5 13.41 18.00 2.98
N LEU A 6 13.23 17.65 4.24
CA LEU A 6 13.76 16.41 4.80
C LEU A 6 12.71 15.30 4.62
N ILE A 7 13.11 14.18 4.06
CA ILE A 7 12.22 13.03 3.86
C ILE A 7 12.46 12.05 5.02
N ALA A 8 11.50 11.96 5.94
CA ALA A 8 11.61 11.12 7.14
C ALA A 8 11.08 9.71 6.82
N ASN A 9 11.74 9.07 5.84
CA ASN A 9 11.35 7.73 5.40
C ASN A 9 12.50 7.12 4.60
N ARG A 10 12.28 5.94 4.04
CA ARG A 10 13.28 5.19 3.29
C ARG A 10 12.62 4.50 2.09
N GLY A 11 13.41 3.81 1.29
CA GLY A 11 12.89 2.95 0.22
C GLY A 11 12.23 3.70 -0.90
N GLU A 12 11.26 3.06 -1.55
CA GLU A 12 10.66 3.61 -2.75
C GLU A 12 9.95 4.93 -2.49
N ILE A 13 9.32 5.08 -1.31
CA ILE A 13 8.59 6.32 -1.02
C ILE A 13 9.55 7.51 -0.83
N ALA A 14 10.71 7.27 -0.22
CA ALA A 14 11.71 8.34 -0.12
C ALA A 14 12.20 8.76 -1.51
N VAL A 15 12.47 7.80 -2.39
CA VAL A 15 12.86 8.09 -3.78
C VAL A 15 11.76 8.89 -4.49
N ARG A 16 10.51 8.46 -4.32
CA ARG A 16 9.33 9.12 -4.92
C ARG A 16 9.23 10.60 -4.53
N VAL A 17 9.39 10.87 -3.23
CA VAL A 17 9.29 12.25 -2.72
C VAL A 17 10.49 13.07 -3.17
N ILE A 18 11.71 12.49 -3.15
CA ILE A 18 12.93 13.18 -3.62
C ILE A 18 12.75 13.63 -5.07
N ARG A 19 12.24 12.74 -5.93
CA ARG A 19 12.04 13.09 -7.34
C ARG A 19 11.04 14.23 -7.53
N ALA A 20 9.94 14.21 -6.77
CA ALA A 20 8.96 15.30 -6.85
C ALA A 20 9.57 16.63 -6.40
N CYS A 21 10.36 16.62 -5.32
CA CYS A 21 11.05 17.82 -4.84
C CYS A 21 12.03 18.34 -5.87
N GLN A 22 12.80 17.46 -6.49
CA GLN A 22 13.77 17.83 -7.53
C GLN A 22 13.09 18.51 -8.71
N GLU A 23 11.97 17.96 -9.14
CA GLU A 23 11.20 18.55 -10.25
C GLU A 23 10.66 19.93 -9.92
N MET A 24 10.43 20.21 -8.64
CA MET A 24 9.95 21.52 -8.18
C MET A 24 11.08 22.47 -7.78
N GLY A 25 12.34 22.06 -7.94
CA GLY A 25 13.50 22.89 -7.59
C GLY A 25 13.73 23.00 -6.09
N ILE A 26 13.26 22.02 -5.31
CA ILE A 26 13.38 22.01 -3.85
C ILE A 26 14.55 21.08 -3.47
N ALA A 27 15.48 21.56 -2.63
CA ALA A 27 16.59 20.76 -2.13
C ALA A 27 16.07 19.65 -1.20
N THR A 28 16.76 18.51 -1.19
CA THR A 28 16.31 17.33 -0.46
C THR A 28 17.34 16.85 0.56
N VAL A 29 16.84 16.39 1.70
CA VAL A 29 17.65 15.80 2.79
C VAL A 29 17.13 14.39 3.04
N ALA A 30 18.01 13.40 2.89
CA ALA A 30 17.70 12.02 3.24
C ALA A 30 18.25 11.69 4.62
N VAL A 31 17.61 10.73 5.28
CA VAL A 31 18.12 10.12 6.50
C VAL A 31 18.27 8.62 6.24
N TYR A 32 19.23 7.97 6.89
CA TYR A 32 19.50 6.56 6.60
C TYR A 32 20.03 5.81 7.81
N SER A 33 19.52 4.60 8.00
CA SER A 33 20.05 3.64 8.98
C SER A 33 21.39 3.08 8.46
N ASP A 34 22.09 2.34 9.32
CA ASP A 34 23.34 1.68 8.91
C ASP A 34 23.11 0.77 7.69
N LEU A 35 21.93 0.11 7.63
CA LEU A 35 21.60 -0.79 6.53
C LEU A 35 21.31 -0.05 5.22
N ASP A 36 20.90 1.20 5.29
CA ASP A 36 20.51 1.99 4.13
C ASP A 36 21.59 2.98 3.69
N ARG A 37 22.81 2.87 4.20
CA ARG A 37 23.89 3.81 3.89
C ARG A 37 24.09 4.00 2.39
N GLU A 38 24.01 2.92 1.63
CA GLU A 38 24.22 2.95 0.17
C GLU A 38 22.90 2.87 -0.61
N ALA A 39 21.77 3.02 0.07
CA ALA A 39 20.46 2.91 -0.58
C ALA A 39 20.24 4.02 -1.60
N LEU A 40 19.39 3.75 -2.59
CA LEU A 40 19.13 4.68 -3.68
C LEU A 40 18.67 6.06 -3.17
N HIS A 41 17.77 6.11 -2.18
CA HIS A 41 17.29 7.40 -1.67
C HIS A 41 18.41 8.24 -1.06
N THR A 42 19.38 7.58 -0.43
CA THR A 42 20.55 8.26 0.17
C THR A 42 21.40 8.91 -0.91
N ARG A 43 21.55 8.24 -2.05
CA ARG A 43 22.37 8.73 -3.17
C ARG A 43 21.68 9.81 -3.99
N LEU A 44 20.36 9.77 -4.10
CA LEU A 44 19.61 10.72 -4.92
C LEU A 44 19.40 12.08 -4.24
N ALA A 45 19.35 12.11 -2.92
CA ALA A 45 19.13 13.35 -2.16
C ALA A 45 20.35 14.29 -2.27
N ASP A 46 20.10 15.58 -2.12
CA ASP A 46 21.18 16.58 -2.12
C ASP A 46 22.08 16.44 -0.90
N GLU A 47 21.51 16.08 0.25
CA GLU A 47 22.23 15.84 1.51
C GLU A 47 21.71 14.55 2.12
N ALA A 48 22.54 13.87 2.89
CA ALA A 48 22.14 12.66 3.59
C ALA A 48 22.81 12.61 4.96
N TYR A 49 22.06 12.20 5.98
CA TYR A 49 22.53 12.18 7.38
C TYR A 49 22.25 10.81 7.98
N ALA A 50 23.22 10.29 8.72
CA ALA A 50 23.13 8.98 9.36
C ALA A 50 22.18 9.00 10.57
N LEU A 51 21.41 7.92 10.69
CA LEU A 51 20.67 7.55 11.90
C LEU A 51 21.34 6.27 12.41
N PRO A 52 22.31 6.35 13.33
CA PRO A 52 23.06 5.16 13.72
C PRO A 52 22.17 4.09 14.32
N GLY A 53 22.30 2.86 13.83
CA GLY A 53 21.50 1.73 14.24
C GLY A 53 20.93 0.97 13.07
N GLN A 54 20.20 -0.11 13.35
CA GLN A 54 19.64 -0.98 12.33
C GLN A 54 18.11 -1.02 12.35
N THR A 55 17.51 -1.16 13.54
CA THR A 55 16.06 -1.30 13.65
C THR A 55 15.33 0.03 13.40
N ALA A 56 14.05 -0.07 13.09
CA ALA A 56 13.23 1.13 12.91
C ALA A 56 13.21 1.97 14.20
N ALA A 57 13.09 1.33 15.36
CA ALA A 57 13.04 2.04 16.65
C ALA A 57 14.33 2.84 16.91
N GLU A 58 15.47 2.31 16.51
CA GLU A 58 16.78 2.98 16.69
C GLU A 58 16.99 4.12 15.70
N THR A 59 16.27 4.11 14.58
CA THR A 59 16.58 4.98 13.44
C THR A 59 15.38 5.81 12.99
N TYR A 60 14.56 5.27 12.10
CA TYR A 60 13.47 6.02 11.45
C TYR A 60 12.35 6.42 12.42
N LEU A 61 12.31 5.82 13.60
CA LEU A 61 11.34 6.15 14.65
C LEU A 61 11.99 6.83 15.86
N ASP A 62 13.19 7.37 15.69
CA ASP A 62 13.88 8.14 16.73
C ASP A 62 13.62 9.64 16.49
N THR A 63 12.64 10.17 17.21
CA THR A 63 12.22 11.57 17.07
C THR A 63 13.39 12.54 17.31
N GLU A 64 14.14 12.33 18.38
CA GLU A 64 15.23 13.25 18.74
C GLU A 64 16.33 13.28 17.70
N ALA A 65 16.67 12.11 17.15
CA ALA A 65 17.68 12.02 16.09
C ALA A 65 17.24 12.77 14.83
N ILE A 66 15.98 12.60 14.43
CA ILE A 66 15.44 13.28 13.25
C ILE A 66 15.37 14.80 13.48
N LEU A 67 14.91 15.23 14.66
CA LEU A 67 14.85 16.66 14.99
C LEU A 67 16.24 17.31 14.95
N ALA A 68 17.27 16.60 15.42
CA ALA A 68 18.64 17.10 15.36
C ALA A 68 19.11 17.27 13.90
N ILE A 69 18.74 16.35 13.02
CA ILE A 69 19.09 16.44 11.59
C ILE A 69 18.34 17.60 10.92
N ILE A 70 17.09 17.83 11.28
CA ILE A 70 16.32 18.99 10.77
C ILE A 70 17.08 20.28 11.09
N GLU A 71 17.53 20.41 12.33
CA GLU A 71 18.29 21.60 12.77
C GLU A 71 19.63 21.73 12.02
N ARG A 72 20.38 20.63 11.92
CA ARG A 72 21.71 20.63 11.24
C ARG A 72 21.58 20.95 9.75
N SER A 73 20.58 20.40 9.09
CA SER A 73 20.41 20.56 7.64
C SER A 73 19.76 21.88 7.25
N GLY A 74 19.03 22.49 8.17
CA GLY A 74 18.27 23.69 7.87
C GLY A 74 17.02 23.43 7.04
N ALA A 75 16.50 22.19 7.05
CA ALA A 75 15.27 21.86 6.34
C ALA A 75 14.12 22.69 6.87
N ASP A 76 13.31 23.25 5.96
CA ASP A 76 12.15 24.06 6.35
C ASP A 76 10.83 23.29 6.27
N ALA A 77 10.85 22.04 5.82
CA ALA A 77 9.70 21.16 5.82
C ALA A 77 10.14 19.70 5.90
N VAL A 78 9.21 18.84 6.36
CA VAL A 78 9.45 17.40 6.53
C VAL A 78 8.32 16.64 5.86
N HIS A 79 8.66 15.70 4.97
CA HIS A 79 7.69 14.78 4.38
C HIS A 79 7.85 13.42 5.05
N PRO A 80 6.79 12.89 5.68
CA PRO A 80 6.92 11.63 6.41
C PRO A 80 6.75 10.37 5.54
N GLY A 81 6.35 10.51 4.28
CA GLY A 81 6.01 9.36 3.46
C GLY A 81 4.77 8.62 3.97
N TYR A 82 4.85 7.29 3.99
CA TYR A 82 3.84 6.45 4.62
C TYR A 82 4.55 5.51 5.62
N GLY A 83 3.80 4.99 6.59
CA GLY A 83 4.40 4.22 7.69
C GLY A 83 5.23 5.13 8.61
N PHE A 84 6.02 4.53 9.46
CA PHE A 84 6.87 5.24 10.42
C PHE A 84 6.09 6.37 11.13
N PHE A 85 6.51 7.62 10.95
CA PHE A 85 5.90 8.78 11.64
C PHE A 85 4.73 9.43 10.88
N SER A 86 4.32 8.88 9.74
CA SER A 86 3.34 9.55 8.89
C SER A 86 1.98 9.79 9.56
N GLU A 87 1.62 8.96 10.54
CA GLU A 87 0.36 9.09 11.27
C GLU A 87 0.60 9.27 12.78
N ASN A 88 1.68 9.97 13.12
CA ASN A 88 2.08 10.21 14.52
C ASN A 88 1.88 11.69 14.84
N ALA A 89 0.85 12.00 15.64
CA ALA A 89 0.50 13.38 15.99
C ALA A 89 1.60 14.07 16.81
N ASP A 90 2.26 13.33 17.70
CA ASP A 90 3.32 13.90 18.54
C ASP A 90 4.52 14.33 17.70
N PHE A 91 4.89 13.53 16.70
CA PHE A 91 5.96 13.87 15.77
C PHE A 91 5.59 15.13 14.97
N ALA A 92 4.36 15.18 14.45
CA ALA A 92 3.89 16.36 13.70
C ALA A 92 3.93 17.63 14.56
N ARG A 93 3.54 17.52 15.83
CA ARG A 93 3.61 18.66 16.78
C ARG A 93 5.05 19.10 17.03
N ALA A 94 5.94 18.12 17.25
CA ALA A 94 7.35 18.42 17.50
C ALA A 94 7.98 19.18 16.33
N ILE A 95 7.64 18.80 15.11
CA ILE A 95 8.07 19.49 13.89
C ILE A 95 7.53 20.92 13.86
N THR A 96 6.22 21.05 14.02
CA THR A 96 5.51 22.33 13.92
C THR A 96 5.97 23.33 14.98
N GLU A 97 6.21 22.87 16.20
CA GLU A 97 6.68 23.71 17.31
C GLU A 97 8.06 24.32 17.05
N ARG A 98 8.83 23.72 16.16
CA ARG A 98 10.14 24.25 15.77
C ARG A 98 10.08 25.23 14.59
N GLY A 99 8.87 25.58 14.15
CA GLY A 99 8.68 26.45 13.00
C GLY A 99 8.95 25.80 11.68
N VAL A 100 8.94 24.47 11.63
CA VAL A 100 9.16 23.66 10.43
C VAL A 100 7.80 23.07 10.01
N THR A 101 7.54 23.01 8.72
CA THR A 101 6.27 22.51 8.22
C THR A 101 6.28 20.98 8.14
N PHE A 102 5.26 20.38 8.76
CA PHE A 102 4.98 18.95 8.57
C PHE A 102 4.09 18.81 7.31
N ILE A 103 4.57 18.13 6.29
CA ILE A 103 3.82 17.95 5.03
C ILE A 103 2.81 16.83 5.25
N GLY A 104 1.63 17.22 5.65
CA GLY A 104 0.55 16.31 6.02
C GLY A 104 -0.54 17.08 6.76
N PRO A 105 -1.47 16.35 7.37
CA PRO A 105 -2.58 17.01 8.08
C PRO A 105 -2.13 17.59 9.43
N PRO A 106 -2.96 18.44 10.03
CA PRO A 106 -2.65 18.95 11.37
C PRO A 106 -2.69 17.81 12.41
N PRO A 107 -1.90 17.93 13.48
CA PRO A 107 -1.85 16.87 14.51
C PRO A 107 -3.22 16.50 15.07
N GLU A 108 -4.12 17.46 15.22
CA GLU A 108 -5.46 17.22 15.75
C GLU A 108 -6.26 16.26 14.86
N ALA A 109 -6.13 16.38 13.54
CA ALA A 109 -6.78 15.47 12.59
C ALA A 109 -6.19 14.07 12.69
N ILE A 110 -4.87 13.97 12.86
CA ILE A 110 -4.21 12.67 13.04
C ILE A 110 -4.75 11.99 14.30
N GLU A 111 -4.88 12.74 15.39
CA GLU A 111 -5.39 12.21 16.67
C GLU A 111 -6.81 11.69 16.54
N VAL A 112 -7.70 12.50 15.96
CA VAL A 112 -9.11 12.13 15.82
C VAL A 112 -9.24 10.86 14.96
N MET A 113 -8.55 10.82 13.83
CA MET A 113 -8.67 9.71 12.90
C MET A 113 -7.86 8.48 13.32
N GLY A 114 -6.87 8.64 14.19
CA GLY A 114 -6.06 7.54 14.70
C GLY A 114 -6.75 6.73 15.79
N ASP A 115 -7.76 7.29 16.44
CA ASP A 115 -8.56 6.59 17.44
C ASP A 115 -9.86 6.10 16.80
N LYS A 116 -10.09 4.80 16.79
CA LYS A 116 -11.21 4.20 16.06
C LYS A 116 -12.58 4.76 16.51
N ILE A 117 -12.74 4.99 17.80
CA ILE A 117 -14.01 5.51 18.34
C ILE A 117 -14.18 6.96 17.91
N SER A 118 -13.16 7.79 18.11
CA SER A 118 -13.19 9.19 17.70
C SER A 118 -13.43 9.36 16.21
N ALA A 119 -12.77 8.53 15.38
CA ALA A 119 -12.92 8.57 13.94
C ALA A 119 -14.35 8.22 13.52
N ARG A 120 -14.91 7.17 14.13
CA ARG A 120 -16.28 6.75 13.84
C ARG A 120 -17.28 7.87 14.20
N LEU A 121 -17.12 8.46 15.38
CA LEU A 121 -17.99 9.56 15.82
C LEU A 121 -17.84 10.77 14.90
N ALA A 122 -16.63 11.11 14.49
CA ALA A 122 -16.40 12.23 13.57
C ALA A 122 -17.11 11.99 12.23
N ALA A 123 -17.06 10.77 11.71
CA ALA A 123 -17.75 10.42 10.47
C ALA A 123 -19.28 10.50 10.65
N GLU A 124 -19.79 9.93 11.74
CA GLU A 124 -21.23 9.96 12.05
C GLU A 124 -21.74 11.40 12.19
N ASN A 125 -20.95 12.28 12.78
CA ASN A 125 -21.33 13.69 12.98
C ASN A 125 -21.56 14.42 11.64
N VAL A 126 -20.97 13.94 10.55
CA VAL A 126 -21.19 14.53 9.21
C VAL A 126 -22.11 13.66 8.35
N GLY A 127 -22.78 12.68 8.97
CA GLY A 127 -23.75 11.83 8.27
C GLY A 127 -23.17 10.66 7.52
N VAL A 128 -21.92 10.27 7.80
CA VAL A 128 -21.25 9.15 7.14
C VAL A 128 -21.18 7.97 8.11
N GLN A 129 -21.86 6.88 7.77
CA GLN A 129 -22.06 5.76 8.68
C GLN A 129 -21.07 4.63 8.42
N GLY A 130 -20.62 3.99 9.50
CA GLY A 130 -19.89 2.74 9.43
C GLY A 130 -20.82 1.55 9.29
N VAL A 131 -20.25 0.36 9.34
CA VAL A 131 -21.04 -0.87 9.38
C VAL A 131 -21.93 -0.81 10.63
N PRO A 132 -23.26 -1.10 10.51
CA PRO A 132 -24.12 -1.07 11.69
C PRO A 132 -23.55 -1.92 12.82
N GLY A 133 -23.54 -1.37 14.02
CA GLY A 133 -22.95 -2.04 15.17
C GLY A 133 -23.31 -1.33 16.46
N THR A 134 -22.85 -1.90 17.57
CA THR A 134 -23.08 -1.35 18.89
C THR A 134 -21.78 -0.83 19.49
N THR A 135 -21.91 0.18 20.35
CA THR A 135 -20.80 0.62 21.18
C THR A 135 -20.90 0.01 22.57
N ASP A 136 -22.07 -0.51 22.92
CA ASP A 136 -22.31 -1.16 24.21
C ASP A 136 -21.92 -2.63 24.17
N PHE A 137 -21.42 -3.12 25.28
CA PHE A 137 -21.04 -4.53 25.38
C PHE A 137 -22.28 -5.43 25.41
N ILE A 138 -22.15 -6.63 24.87
CA ILE A 138 -23.20 -7.63 24.92
C ILE A 138 -23.25 -8.23 26.32
N THR A 139 -24.38 -8.08 26.98
CA THR A 139 -24.61 -8.66 28.33
C THR A 139 -25.76 -9.66 28.33
N ASP A 140 -26.56 -9.69 27.25
CA ASP A 140 -27.77 -10.53 27.16
C ASP A 140 -27.97 -10.96 25.70
N PRO A 141 -28.20 -12.25 25.46
CA PRO A 141 -28.48 -12.72 24.09
C PRO A 141 -29.65 -11.99 23.39
N ALA A 142 -30.60 -11.45 24.14
CA ALA A 142 -31.70 -10.67 23.58
C ALA A 142 -31.24 -9.43 22.81
N GLN A 143 -30.09 -8.87 23.20
CA GLN A 143 -29.49 -7.74 22.48
C GLN A 143 -29.10 -8.15 21.06
N VAL A 144 -28.51 -9.34 20.92
CA VAL A 144 -28.07 -9.85 19.62
C VAL A 144 -29.29 -10.19 18.75
N GLN A 145 -30.34 -10.78 19.36
CA GLN A 145 -31.59 -11.08 18.67
C GLN A 145 -32.22 -9.81 18.10
N ALA A 146 -32.35 -8.77 18.93
CA ALA A 146 -32.93 -7.49 18.50
C ALA A 146 -32.12 -6.86 17.38
N PHE A 147 -30.79 -6.91 17.47
CA PHE A 147 -29.89 -6.39 16.44
C PHE A 147 -30.10 -7.15 15.12
N GLY A 148 -30.20 -8.48 15.20
CA GLY A 148 -30.44 -9.32 14.02
C GLY A 148 -31.75 -9.03 13.34
N GLN A 149 -32.82 -8.75 14.13
CA GLN A 149 -34.14 -8.39 13.60
C GLN A 149 -34.09 -7.03 12.87
N GLU A 150 -33.30 -6.09 13.39
CA GLU A 150 -33.17 -4.75 12.81
C GLU A 150 -32.25 -4.70 11.59
N HIS A 151 -31.09 -5.35 11.68
CA HIS A 151 -30.02 -5.19 10.69
C HIS A 151 -29.75 -6.44 9.84
N GLY A 152 -30.35 -7.58 10.20
CA GLY A 152 -30.17 -8.84 9.47
C GLY A 152 -28.98 -9.66 9.95
N TYR A 153 -28.92 -10.89 9.45
CA TYR A 153 -27.83 -11.84 9.70
C TYR A 153 -26.99 -11.98 8.44
N PRO A 154 -25.71 -12.40 8.53
CA PRO A 154 -24.97 -12.76 9.75
C PRO A 154 -24.53 -11.55 10.58
N ILE A 155 -24.21 -11.81 11.85
CA ILE A 155 -23.74 -10.80 12.81
C ILE A 155 -22.32 -11.22 13.24
N ALA A 156 -21.40 -10.28 13.35
CA ALA A 156 -20.09 -10.53 13.92
C ALA A 156 -20.09 -10.12 15.39
N ILE A 157 -19.71 -11.04 16.26
CA ILE A 157 -19.44 -10.76 17.68
C ILE A 157 -17.92 -10.66 17.82
N LYS A 158 -17.45 -9.56 18.40
CA LYS A 158 -16.02 -9.24 18.45
C LYS A 158 -15.58 -8.93 19.87
N ALA A 159 -14.33 -9.33 20.19
CA ALA A 159 -13.69 -8.92 21.44
C ALA A 159 -13.50 -7.40 21.46
N ALA A 160 -13.91 -6.76 22.55
CA ALA A 160 -13.83 -5.30 22.68
C ALA A 160 -12.37 -4.81 22.73
N TYR A 161 -11.48 -5.61 23.26
CA TYR A 161 -10.08 -5.26 23.48
C TYR A 161 -9.14 -6.10 22.61
N GLY A 162 -9.65 -6.62 21.51
CA GLY A 162 -8.90 -7.49 20.61
C GLY A 162 -8.64 -6.87 19.25
N GLY A 163 -7.90 -7.60 18.44
CA GLY A 163 -7.60 -7.20 17.06
C GLY A 163 -7.12 -8.38 16.23
N GLY A 164 -6.96 -8.15 14.93
CA GLY A 164 -6.45 -9.16 14.01
C GLY A 164 -7.40 -10.33 13.78
N GLY A 165 -8.70 -10.15 14.04
CA GLY A 165 -9.70 -11.20 13.82
C GLY A 165 -9.80 -12.24 14.95
N ARG A 166 -8.95 -12.17 15.94
CA ARG A 166 -9.04 -13.07 17.10
C ARG A 166 -10.17 -12.62 18.02
N GLY A 167 -10.88 -13.57 18.57
CA GLY A 167 -12.04 -13.27 19.41
C GLY A 167 -13.25 -12.79 18.62
N MET A 168 -13.34 -13.21 17.35
CA MET A 168 -14.49 -12.92 16.51
C MET A 168 -15.24 -14.20 16.19
N LYS A 169 -16.58 -14.14 16.32
CA LYS A 169 -17.47 -15.24 15.93
C LYS A 169 -18.57 -14.70 15.03
N VAL A 170 -18.93 -15.46 14.02
CA VAL A 170 -20.01 -15.10 13.10
C VAL A 170 -21.26 -15.86 13.50
N VAL A 171 -22.33 -15.10 13.78
CA VAL A 171 -23.66 -15.64 14.13
C VAL A 171 -24.47 -15.68 12.84
N ALA A 172 -24.61 -16.88 12.28
CA ALA A 172 -25.28 -17.05 10.99
C ALA A 172 -26.80 -16.89 11.08
N SER A 173 -27.38 -17.22 12.23
CA SER A 173 -28.85 -17.22 12.43
C SER A 173 -29.16 -17.15 13.93
N GLU A 174 -30.43 -16.85 14.23
CA GLU A 174 -30.90 -16.63 15.59
C GLU A 174 -30.58 -17.79 16.54
N ASP A 175 -30.70 -19.02 16.04
CA ASP A 175 -30.46 -20.23 16.86
C ASP A 175 -29.03 -20.44 17.28
N LYS A 176 -28.09 -19.66 16.71
CA LYS A 176 -26.65 -19.76 17.01
C LYS A 176 -26.15 -18.67 17.97
N ILE A 177 -27.03 -17.81 18.45
CA ILE A 177 -26.64 -16.63 19.26
C ILE A 177 -25.90 -17.06 20.55
N GLU A 178 -26.52 -17.91 21.36
CA GLU A 178 -25.95 -18.26 22.67
C GLU A 178 -24.58 -18.94 22.55
N GLU A 179 -24.49 -19.91 21.64
CA GLU A 179 -23.24 -20.63 21.37
C GLU A 179 -22.11 -19.67 20.96
N SER A 180 -22.45 -18.71 20.09
CA SER A 180 -21.48 -17.73 19.57
C SER A 180 -21.02 -16.75 20.65
N ILE A 181 -21.92 -16.32 21.53
CA ILE A 181 -21.58 -15.43 22.65
C ILE A 181 -20.59 -16.15 23.59
N GLU A 182 -20.92 -17.36 24.02
CA GLU A 182 -20.07 -18.12 24.92
C GLU A 182 -18.69 -18.36 24.34
N SER A 183 -18.64 -18.70 23.05
CA SER A 183 -17.38 -18.97 22.35
C SER A 183 -16.53 -17.70 22.24
N ALA A 184 -17.16 -16.56 21.88
CA ALA A 184 -16.46 -15.29 21.74
C ALA A 184 -15.90 -14.82 23.08
N GLN A 185 -16.71 -14.91 24.15
CA GLN A 185 -16.28 -14.51 25.49
C GLN A 185 -15.10 -15.35 25.99
N ARG A 186 -15.21 -16.67 25.82
CA ARG A 186 -14.14 -17.60 26.23
C ARG A 186 -12.84 -17.30 25.50
N GLU A 187 -12.93 -17.08 24.21
CA GLU A 187 -11.75 -16.78 23.39
C GLU A 187 -11.15 -15.41 23.75
N SER A 188 -12.01 -14.41 23.95
CA SER A 188 -11.59 -13.07 24.33
C SER A 188 -10.84 -13.10 25.67
N LEU A 189 -11.39 -13.81 26.64
CA LEU A 189 -10.76 -13.96 27.96
C LEU A 189 -9.41 -14.65 27.84
N ALA A 190 -9.34 -15.71 27.04
CA ALA A 190 -8.09 -16.48 26.87
C ALA A 190 -6.97 -15.69 26.22
N TYR A 191 -7.29 -14.86 25.19
CA TYR A 191 -6.28 -14.13 24.45
C TYR A 191 -5.98 -12.72 24.99
N PHE A 192 -6.99 -12.07 25.55
CA PHE A 192 -6.86 -10.64 25.92
C PHE A 192 -7.06 -10.39 27.43
N GLY A 193 -7.42 -11.45 28.19
CA GLY A 193 -7.64 -11.33 29.62
C GLY A 193 -8.92 -10.61 30.03
N ARG A 194 -9.80 -10.34 29.08
CA ARG A 194 -11.07 -9.62 29.26
C ARG A 194 -12.13 -10.26 28.35
N ASP A 195 -13.33 -10.38 28.86
CA ASP A 195 -14.42 -11.08 28.16
C ASP A 195 -15.47 -10.15 27.53
N GLU A 196 -15.25 -8.83 27.60
CA GLU A 196 -16.19 -7.88 26.99
C GLU A 196 -16.22 -8.05 25.49
N ILE A 197 -17.43 -8.18 24.96
CA ILE A 197 -17.69 -8.35 23.53
C ILE A 197 -18.74 -7.34 23.06
N TYR A 198 -18.69 -7.03 21.76
CA TYR A 198 -19.68 -6.16 21.12
C TYR A 198 -20.06 -6.80 19.77
N MET A 199 -20.99 -6.20 19.06
CA MET A 199 -21.47 -6.78 17.80
C MET A 199 -21.57 -5.76 16.69
N GLU A 200 -21.50 -6.27 15.45
CA GLU A 200 -21.72 -5.48 14.25
C GLU A 200 -22.25 -6.41 13.14
N ARG A 201 -22.87 -5.82 12.12
CA ARG A 201 -23.30 -6.58 10.95
C ARG A 201 -22.06 -7.20 10.30
N TYR A 202 -22.17 -8.45 9.88
CA TYR A 202 -21.06 -9.13 9.19
C TYR A 202 -21.26 -9.02 7.69
N LEU A 203 -20.29 -8.45 6.98
CA LEU A 203 -20.31 -8.37 5.54
C LEU A 203 -19.63 -9.62 4.98
N THR A 204 -20.35 -10.38 4.15
CA THR A 204 -19.88 -11.69 3.68
C THR A 204 -18.88 -11.58 2.54
N ALA A 205 -19.06 -10.60 1.65
CA ALA A 205 -18.21 -10.45 0.48
C ALA A 205 -18.01 -8.95 0.17
N PRO A 206 -17.44 -8.17 1.12
CA PRO A 206 -17.28 -6.74 0.91
C PRO A 206 -16.14 -6.45 -0.05
N ARG A 207 -16.25 -5.32 -0.73
CA ARG A 207 -15.15 -4.76 -1.50
C ARG A 207 -14.55 -3.60 -0.71
N HIS A 208 -13.24 -3.47 -0.79
CA HIS A 208 -12.52 -2.36 -0.18
C HIS A 208 -12.37 -1.28 -1.24
N ILE A 209 -13.19 -0.24 -1.11
CA ILE A 209 -13.17 0.91 -2.02
C ILE A 209 -12.74 2.11 -1.21
N GLU A 210 -11.78 2.87 -1.72
CA GLU A 210 -11.27 4.03 -0.98
C GLU A 210 -11.27 5.27 -1.88
N ILE A 211 -11.40 6.43 -1.24
CA ILE A 211 -11.51 7.71 -1.95
C ILE A 211 -10.31 8.57 -1.58
N GLN A 212 -9.58 8.98 -2.61
CA GLN A 212 -8.48 9.93 -2.45
C GLN A 212 -9.04 11.33 -2.26
N ILE A 213 -8.63 12.03 -1.21
CA ILE A 213 -9.00 13.43 -1.02
C ILE A 213 -7.76 14.32 -0.99
N LEU A 214 -7.96 15.57 -1.40
CA LEU A 214 -7.01 16.66 -1.22
C LEU A 214 -7.76 17.81 -0.57
N ALA A 215 -7.19 18.40 0.48
CA ALA A 215 -7.79 19.54 1.16
C ALA A 215 -6.73 20.61 1.39
N ASP A 216 -7.03 21.85 0.99
CA ASP A 216 -6.09 22.95 1.19
C ASP A 216 -6.31 23.63 2.55
N GLN A 217 -5.50 24.62 2.85
CA GLN A 217 -5.58 25.36 4.13
C GLN A 217 -6.61 26.49 4.07
N HIS A 218 -7.38 26.57 2.96
CA HIS A 218 -8.34 27.67 2.70
C HIS A 218 -9.79 27.20 2.74
N GLY A 219 -10.02 25.95 3.21
CA GLY A 219 -11.37 25.40 3.34
C GLY A 219 -11.90 24.67 2.13
N HIS A 220 -11.07 24.43 1.12
CA HIS A 220 -11.49 23.71 -0.09
C HIS A 220 -11.00 22.27 -0.02
N ALA A 221 -11.88 21.35 -0.40
CA ALA A 221 -11.52 19.93 -0.46
C ALA A 221 -12.17 19.31 -1.69
N VAL A 222 -11.44 18.39 -2.33
CA VAL A 222 -11.94 17.65 -3.49
C VAL A 222 -11.64 16.16 -3.30
N TYR A 223 -12.40 15.32 -4.00
CA TYR A 223 -12.06 13.91 -4.13
C TYR A 223 -11.55 13.64 -5.55
N LEU A 224 -10.59 12.74 -5.66
CA LEU A 224 -9.90 12.43 -6.91
C LEU A 224 -10.25 11.03 -7.41
N GLY A 225 -11.48 10.61 -7.21
CA GLY A 225 -11.94 9.30 -7.61
C GLY A 225 -11.63 8.23 -6.59
N ASP A 226 -11.88 7.02 -7.01
CA ASP A 226 -11.86 5.84 -6.16
C ASP A 226 -10.79 4.85 -6.58
N ARG A 227 -10.37 4.03 -5.62
CA ARG A 227 -9.49 2.88 -5.84
C ARG A 227 -10.15 1.65 -5.26
N ASP A 228 -9.97 0.51 -5.92
CA ASP A 228 -10.39 -0.78 -5.40
C ASP A 228 -9.14 -1.51 -4.89
N CYS A 229 -9.15 -1.85 -3.62
CA CYS A 229 -8.04 -2.54 -2.94
C CYS A 229 -8.48 -3.90 -2.39
N SER A 230 -9.46 -4.53 -3.03
CA SER A 230 -10.03 -5.79 -2.57
C SER A 230 -9.09 -6.99 -2.75
N ALA A 231 -8.14 -6.93 -3.70
CA ALA A 231 -7.16 -8.01 -3.88
C ALA A 231 -6.12 -7.91 -2.76
N GLN A 232 -6.45 -8.52 -1.63
CA GLN A 232 -5.63 -8.42 -0.42
C GLN A 232 -5.62 -9.76 0.31
N ARG A 233 -4.63 -9.94 1.19
CA ARG A 233 -4.46 -11.14 2.00
C ARG A 233 -4.13 -10.71 3.42
N ARG A 234 -4.94 -11.16 4.38
CA ARG A 234 -4.77 -10.77 5.80
C ARG A 234 -4.67 -9.24 5.96
N HIS A 235 -5.54 -8.54 5.26
CA HIS A 235 -5.62 -7.07 5.25
C HIS A 235 -4.39 -6.38 4.64
N GLN A 236 -3.50 -7.15 3.98
CA GLN A 236 -2.38 -6.58 3.23
C GLN A 236 -2.75 -6.54 1.75
N LYS A 237 -2.79 -5.35 1.21
CA LYS A 237 -3.14 -5.12 -0.20
C LYS A 237 -2.04 -5.71 -1.09
N LEU A 238 -2.45 -6.38 -2.17
CA LEU A 238 -1.55 -6.98 -3.15
C LEU A 238 -1.61 -6.25 -4.49
N ILE A 239 -2.83 -5.97 -4.95
CA ILE A 239 -3.10 -5.30 -6.22
C ILE A 239 -4.18 -4.26 -5.98
N GLU A 240 -3.96 -3.05 -6.44
CA GLU A 240 -4.91 -1.94 -6.33
C GLU A 240 -5.20 -1.39 -7.72
N GLU A 241 -6.39 -0.85 -7.92
CA GLU A 241 -6.76 -0.30 -9.23
C GLU A 241 -7.68 0.91 -9.11
N ALA A 242 -7.65 1.74 -10.14
CA ALA A 242 -8.51 2.92 -10.23
C ALA A 242 -9.01 3.07 -11.67
N PRO A 243 -10.29 3.39 -11.84
CA PRO A 243 -11.36 3.39 -10.84
C PRO A 243 -11.83 1.96 -10.50
N ALA A 244 -12.60 1.82 -9.44
CA ALA A 244 -13.12 0.50 -9.03
C ALA A 244 -14.03 -0.07 -10.13
N PRO A 245 -13.80 -1.33 -10.53
CA PRO A 245 -14.64 -1.91 -11.59
C PRO A 245 -16.08 -2.13 -11.12
N GLY A 246 -17.03 -1.84 -11.99
CA GLY A 246 -18.44 -2.13 -11.74
C GLY A 246 -19.11 -1.33 -10.65
N LEU A 247 -18.48 -0.28 -10.15
CA LEU A 247 -19.10 0.59 -9.13
C LEU A 247 -20.07 1.53 -9.83
N PRO A 248 -21.37 1.56 -9.42
CA PRO A 248 -22.33 2.47 -10.05
C PRO A 248 -21.93 3.94 -9.87
N ASP A 249 -22.16 4.75 -10.88
CA ASP A 249 -21.73 6.15 -10.87
C ASP A 249 -22.35 6.95 -9.72
N ASP A 250 -23.62 6.69 -9.40
CA ASP A 250 -24.28 7.38 -8.28
C ASP A 250 -23.66 7.02 -6.94
N VAL A 251 -23.25 5.76 -6.78
CA VAL A 251 -22.54 5.32 -5.57
C VAL A 251 -21.17 5.97 -5.50
N ARG A 252 -20.46 6.01 -6.64
CA ARG A 252 -19.14 6.64 -6.73
C ARG A 252 -19.18 8.11 -6.30
N VAL A 253 -20.16 8.86 -6.79
CA VAL A 253 -20.36 10.26 -6.41
C VAL A 253 -20.67 10.38 -4.92
N ALA A 254 -21.60 9.54 -4.42
CA ALA A 254 -22.01 9.57 -3.01
C ALA A 254 -20.80 9.28 -2.08
N MET A 255 -19.97 8.31 -2.46
CA MET A 255 -18.76 7.98 -1.68
C MET A 255 -17.76 9.15 -1.69
N GLY A 256 -17.58 9.77 -2.86
CA GLY A 256 -16.69 10.94 -2.99
C GLY A 256 -17.13 12.09 -2.11
N GLU A 257 -18.42 12.41 -2.17
CA GLU A 257 -19.00 13.48 -1.34
C GLU A 257 -18.90 13.16 0.16
N ALA A 258 -19.13 11.90 0.52
CA ALA A 258 -18.99 11.45 1.91
C ALA A 258 -17.56 11.63 2.40
N ALA A 259 -16.57 11.26 1.57
CA ALA A 259 -15.16 11.39 1.93
C ALA A 259 -14.78 12.86 2.17
N VAL A 260 -15.26 13.77 1.32
CA VAL A 260 -15.01 15.21 1.49
C VAL A 260 -15.63 15.70 2.81
N LYS A 261 -16.85 15.27 3.13
CA LYS A 261 -17.52 15.64 4.38
C LYS A 261 -16.71 15.19 5.60
N VAL A 262 -16.17 13.95 5.57
CA VAL A 262 -15.35 13.43 6.66
C VAL A 262 -14.10 14.30 6.82
N ALA A 263 -13.43 14.61 5.73
CA ALA A 263 -12.20 15.42 5.77
C ALA A 263 -12.48 16.82 6.33
N LEU A 264 -13.49 17.50 5.81
CA LEU A 264 -13.83 18.85 6.26
C LEU A 264 -14.29 18.84 7.73
N GLY A 265 -15.00 17.78 8.14
CA GLY A 265 -15.53 17.65 9.49
C GLY A 265 -14.46 17.53 10.57
N CYS A 266 -13.27 17.05 10.25
CA CYS A 266 -12.16 16.94 11.22
C CYS A 266 -11.07 17.99 10.98
N GLY A 267 -11.33 18.98 10.13
CA GLY A 267 -10.34 20.02 9.84
C GLY A 267 -9.13 19.53 9.08
N TYR A 268 -9.31 18.52 8.24
CA TYR A 268 -8.22 17.89 7.50
C TYR A 268 -7.63 18.84 6.46
N THR A 269 -6.31 18.82 6.34
CA THR A 269 -5.61 19.47 5.22
C THR A 269 -4.57 18.49 4.68
N ASN A 270 -4.22 18.67 3.41
CA ASN A 270 -3.27 17.87 2.65
C ASN A 270 -3.93 16.61 2.07
N ALA A 271 -3.13 15.64 1.64
CA ALA A 271 -3.62 14.42 1.03
C ALA A 271 -4.06 13.42 2.08
N GLY A 272 -5.19 12.78 1.86
CA GLY A 272 -5.68 11.73 2.75
C GLY A 272 -6.58 10.79 1.97
N THR A 273 -6.92 9.67 2.58
CA THR A 273 -7.77 8.66 1.95
C THR A 273 -8.82 8.19 2.94
N VAL A 274 -10.07 8.18 2.49
CA VAL A 274 -11.17 7.62 3.29
C VAL A 274 -11.50 6.24 2.73
N GLU A 275 -11.40 5.23 3.57
CA GLU A 275 -11.65 3.84 3.20
C GLU A 275 -13.08 3.43 3.56
N PHE A 276 -13.72 2.70 2.64
CA PHE A 276 -15.08 2.19 2.79
C PHE A 276 -15.12 0.70 2.49
N LEU A 277 -16.07 0.02 3.12
CA LEU A 277 -16.48 -1.33 2.71
C LEU A 277 -17.77 -1.19 1.89
N TYR A 278 -17.80 -1.83 0.73
CA TYR A 278 -18.92 -1.76 -0.21
C TYR A 278 -19.48 -3.15 -0.43
N GLU A 279 -20.79 -3.29 -0.28
CA GLU A 279 -21.47 -4.57 -0.55
C GLU A 279 -22.93 -4.29 -0.92
N ASP A 280 -23.40 -4.91 -2.00
CA ASP A 280 -24.80 -4.88 -2.41
C ASP A 280 -25.40 -3.47 -2.50
N GLY A 281 -24.64 -2.53 -3.09
CA GLY A 281 -25.13 -1.17 -3.32
C GLY A 281 -24.96 -0.23 -2.14
N GLU A 282 -24.50 -0.72 -0.99
CA GLU A 282 -24.30 0.07 0.22
C GLU A 282 -22.83 0.22 0.53
N PHE A 283 -22.43 1.40 0.99
CA PHE A 283 -21.05 1.62 1.43
C PHE A 283 -21.04 2.06 2.89
N HIS A 284 -20.00 1.63 3.59
CA HIS A 284 -19.85 1.86 5.03
C HIS A 284 -18.46 2.41 5.31
N TYR A 285 -18.40 3.48 6.08
CA TYR A 285 -17.11 4.07 6.50
C TYR A 285 -16.30 3.02 7.26
N LEU A 286 -15.02 2.92 6.92
CA LEU A 286 -14.10 2.02 7.61
C LEU A 286 -13.08 2.82 8.43
N GLU A 287 -12.29 3.65 7.76
CA GLU A 287 -11.29 4.49 8.44
C GLU A 287 -10.79 5.58 7.50
N MET A 288 -10.04 6.52 8.04
CA MET A 288 -9.33 7.51 7.25
C MET A 288 -7.83 7.36 7.49
N ASN A 289 -7.09 7.24 6.41
CA ASN A 289 -5.63 7.25 6.46
C ASN A 289 -5.16 8.69 6.28
N THR A 290 -4.48 9.20 7.30
CA THR A 290 -4.09 10.61 7.38
C THR A 290 -2.68 10.82 6.79
N ARG A 291 -2.49 10.26 5.60
CA ARG A 291 -1.20 10.25 4.91
C ARG A 291 -1.37 9.89 3.45
N LEU A 292 -0.29 10.03 2.70
CA LEU A 292 -0.22 9.50 1.36
C LEU A 292 -0.16 7.96 1.44
N GLN A 293 -0.87 7.28 0.56
CA GLN A 293 -0.87 5.82 0.54
C GLN A 293 0.08 5.25 -0.50
N VAL A 294 0.47 3.99 -0.30
CA VAL A 294 1.34 3.26 -1.22
C VAL A 294 0.78 3.33 -2.65
N GLU A 295 -0.54 3.13 -2.76
CA GLU A 295 -1.26 2.99 -4.04
C GLU A 295 -1.70 4.33 -4.67
N HIS A 296 -1.19 5.45 -4.17
CA HIS A 296 -1.54 6.75 -4.77
C HIS A 296 -1.21 6.84 -6.28
N PRO A 297 -0.22 6.12 -6.82
CA PRO A 297 0.09 6.26 -8.24
C PRO A 297 -1.05 5.89 -9.19
N VAL A 298 -1.96 4.99 -8.82
CA VAL A 298 -3.07 4.68 -9.73
C VAL A 298 -4.01 5.87 -9.87
N THR A 299 -4.15 6.67 -8.84
CA THR A 299 -4.88 7.93 -8.93
C THR A 299 -4.17 8.93 -9.83
N UNK A 300 -2.97 8.88 -9.72
CA UNK A 300 -2.23 9.66 -10.38
C UNK A 300 -2.38 9.52 -11.70
N LEU A 301 -2.29 8.32 -12.19
CA LEU A 301 -2.29 7.99 -13.63
C LEU A 301 -3.65 8.24 -14.30
N VAL A 302 -4.74 8.06 -13.57
CA VAL A 302 -6.06 8.29 -14.15
C VAL A 302 -6.52 9.74 -14.07
N THR A 303 -5.90 10.58 -13.23
CA THR A 303 -6.26 11.99 -13.11
C THR A 303 -5.25 12.93 -13.77
N GLY A 304 -4.03 12.48 -13.96
CA GLY A 304 -2.95 13.34 -14.45
C GLY A 304 -2.36 14.27 -13.40
N LEU A 305 -2.63 14.00 -12.10
CA LEU A 305 -2.14 14.83 -11.00
C LEU A 305 -0.99 14.12 -10.27
N ASP A 306 0.08 14.84 -9.98
CA ASP A 306 1.15 14.34 -9.12
C ASP A 306 0.75 14.66 -7.67
N LEU A 307 0.36 13.63 -6.93
CA LEU A 307 -0.15 13.82 -5.57
C LEU A 307 0.93 14.31 -4.60
N VAL A 308 2.20 13.97 -4.83
CA VAL A 308 3.29 14.49 -3.97
C VAL A 308 3.49 15.98 -4.26
N GLU A 309 3.46 16.38 -5.52
CA GLU A 309 3.49 17.80 -5.88
C GLU A 309 2.34 18.54 -5.18
N GLN A 310 1.12 17.99 -5.22
CA GLN A 310 -0.02 18.60 -4.57
C GLN A 310 0.18 18.72 -3.05
N GLN A 311 0.78 17.69 -2.43
CA GLN A 311 1.08 17.74 -0.99
C GLN A 311 2.03 18.91 -0.67
N LEU A 312 3.06 19.08 -1.49
CA LEU A 312 4.03 20.16 -1.29
C LEU A 312 3.38 21.53 -1.47
N LEU A 313 2.56 21.68 -2.50
CA LEU A 313 1.85 22.96 -2.75
C LEU A 313 0.90 23.31 -1.62
N MET A 314 0.09 22.36 -1.16
CA MET A 314 -0.86 22.60 -0.07
C MET A 314 -0.16 22.87 1.25
N ALA A 315 0.91 22.15 1.54
CA ALA A 315 1.70 22.37 2.76
C ALA A 315 2.34 23.77 2.77
N ALA A 316 2.68 24.30 1.59
CA ALA A 316 3.23 25.65 1.45
C ALA A 316 2.14 26.73 1.52
N GLY A 317 0.89 26.35 1.73
CA GLY A 317 -0.22 27.29 1.88
C GLY A 317 -0.92 27.68 0.59
N GLN A 318 -0.58 27.03 -0.53
CA GLN A 318 -1.24 27.31 -1.80
C GLN A 318 -2.68 26.77 -1.80
N PRO A 319 -3.64 27.50 -2.35
CA PRO A 319 -4.97 26.93 -2.54
C PRO A 319 -4.95 25.89 -3.65
N LEU A 320 -5.93 24.98 -3.66
CA LEU A 320 -6.13 24.07 -4.77
C LEU A 320 -6.30 24.88 -6.05
N SER A 321 -5.60 24.50 -7.11
CA SER A 321 -5.62 25.21 -8.39
C SER A 321 -6.73 24.73 -9.33
N PHE A 322 -7.58 23.81 -8.84
CA PHE A 322 -8.67 23.22 -9.63
C PHE A 322 -9.86 22.95 -8.71
N THR A 323 -11.03 22.80 -9.30
CA THR A 323 -12.28 22.51 -8.58
C THR A 323 -12.66 21.06 -8.80
N GLN A 324 -13.71 20.61 -8.11
CA GLN A 324 -14.21 19.23 -8.27
C GLN A 324 -14.61 18.95 -9.73
N GLU A 325 -15.19 19.95 -10.42
CA GLU A 325 -15.63 19.80 -11.82
C GLU A 325 -14.47 19.63 -12.79
N ASP A 326 -13.26 20.05 -12.40
CA ASP A 326 -12.08 19.91 -13.25
C ASP A 326 -11.46 18.51 -13.16
N VAL A 327 -11.87 17.70 -12.18
CA VAL A 327 -11.30 16.36 -12.00
C VAL A 327 -11.89 15.41 -13.04
N GLU A 328 -11.03 14.87 -13.89
CA GLU A 328 -11.42 13.89 -14.91
C GLU A 328 -10.71 12.57 -14.67
N ILE A 329 -11.44 11.48 -14.79
CA ILE A 329 -10.87 10.14 -14.71
C ILE A 329 -10.74 9.58 -16.12
N ARG A 330 -9.51 9.27 -16.54
CA ARG A 330 -9.21 8.83 -17.90
C ARG A 330 -8.49 7.47 -17.86
N GLY A 331 -9.11 6.47 -18.49
CA GLY A 331 -8.55 5.16 -18.59
C GLY A 331 -8.64 4.40 -17.28
N HIS A 332 -7.70 3.49 -17.08
CA HIS A 332 -7.68 2.60 -15.93
C HIS A 332 -6.22 2.34 -15.53
N ALA A 333 -5.93 2.33 -14.23
CA ALA A 333 -4.58 2.07 -13.76
C ALA A 333 -4.59 0.95 -12.72
N ILE A 334 -3.55 0.13 -12.74
CA ILE A 334 -3.36 -0.99 -11.82
C ILE A 334 -1.97 -0.86 -11.20
N GLU A 335 -1.92 -1.02 -9.87
CA GLU A 335 -0.66 -1.12 -9.15
C GLU A 335 -0.51 -2.54 -8.60
N VAL A 336 0.66 -3.12 -8.78
CA VAL A 336 1.01 -4.43 -8.23
C VAL A 336 2.17 -4.23 -7.27
N ARG A 337 1.97 -4.61 -6.02
CA ARG A 337 3.05 -4.57 -5.02
C ARG A 337 3.95 -5.77 -5.24
N ILE A 338 5.23 -5.50 -5.44
CA ILE A 338 6.23 -6.57 -5.62
C ILE A 338 6.96 -6.71 -4.29
N ASN A 339 6.55 -7.70 -3.50
CA ASN A 339 7.13 -7.95 -2.19
C ASN A 339 8.14 -9.10 -2.24
N ALA A 340 9.19 -9.00 -1.42
CA ALA A 340 10.15 -10.09 -1.23
C ALA A 340 9.53 -11.12 -0.29
N GLU A 341 8.60 -11.89 -0.84
CA GLU A 341 7.86 -12.94 -0.16
C GLU A 341 7.75 -14.14 -1.08
N ASP A 342 7.77 -15.31 -0.50
CA ASP A 342 7.62 -16.57 -1.21
C ASP A 342 6.14 -16.97 -1.20
N PRO A 343 5.44 -16.86 -2.35
CA PRO A 343 4.01 -17.15 -2.40
C PRO A 343 3.70 -18.65 -2.57
N ALA A 344 4.71 -19.51 -2.55
CA ALA A 344 4.52 -20.94 -2.81
C ALA A 344 3.41 -21.51 -1.93
N GLY A 345 2.46 -22.18 -2.58
CA GLY A 345 1.33 -22.79 -1.89
C GLY A 345 0.46 -21.82 -1.11
N GLY A 346 0.53 -20.51 -1.42
CA GLY A 346 -0.25 -19.48 -0.72
C GLY A 346 0.32 -19.04 0.62
N ALA A 347 1.57 -19.39 0.94
CA ALA A 347 2.14 -19.13 2.28
C ALA A 347 2.63 -17.68 2.45
N PHE A 348 3.22 -17.08 1.43
CA PHE A 348 3.75 -15.72 1.47
C PHE A 348 4.76 -15.50 2.62
N LEU A 349 5.71 -16.40 2.74
CA LEU A 349 6.75 -16.29 3.76
C LEU A 349 7.78 -15.22 3.37
N PRO A 350 8.26 -14.41 4.31
CA PRO A 350 9.28 -13.41 3.98
C PRO A 350 10.51 -14.04 3.31
N SER A 351 11.07 -13.34 2.33
CA SER A 351 12.26 -13.79 1.60
C SER A 351 13.30 -12.67 1.56
N PRO A 352 13.88 -12.31 2.70
CA PRO A 352 14.92 -11.28 2.71
C PRO A 352 16.19 -11.81 2.03
N GLY A 353 17.03 -10.91 1.57
CA GLY A 353 18.29 -11.30 0.94
C GLY A 353 18.73 -10.31 -0.12
N ARG A 354 19.81 -10.67 -0.80
CA ARG A 354 20.40 -9.83 -1.83
C ARG A 354 19.63 -9.97 -3.15
N ILE A 355 19.35 -8.85 -3.77
CA ILE A 355 18.78 -8.80 -5.12
C ILE A 355 19.94 -8.92 -6.10
N ASN A 356 20.02 -10.03 -6.83
CA ASN A 356 21.09 -10.24 -7.79
C ASN A 356 20.81 -9.54 -9.12
N THR A 357 19.57 -9.67 -9.59
CA THR A 357 19.10 -9.05 -10.83
C THR A 357 17.83 -8.25 -10.55
N LEU A 358 17.73 -7.08 -11.13
CA LEU A 358 16.49 -6.29 -11.13
C LEU A 358 16.39 -5.63 -12.51
N LYS A 359 15.67 -6.28 -13.42
CA LYS A 359 15.42 -5.75 -14.76
C LYS A 359 13.98 -5.27 -14.81
N LEU A 360 13.80 -3.99 -14.99
CA LEU A 360 12.48 -3.38 -14.94
C LEU A 360 11.78 -3.47 -16.29
N PRO A 361 10.45 -3.66 -16.29
CA PRO A 361 9.68 -3.60 -17.53
C PRO A 361 9.56 -2.17 -18.03
N ASP A 362 9.30 -2.01 -19.31
CA ASP A 362 9.18 -0.69 -19.92
C ASP A 362 8.04 -0.71 -20.94
N GLY A 363 7.82 0.41 -21.59
CA GLY A 363 6.82 0.57 -22.64
C GLY A 363 5.70 1.52 -22.27
N PHE A 364 4.79 1.71 -23.21
CA PHE A 364 3.70 2.68 -23.05
C PHE A 364 2.85 2.34 -21.83
N GLY A 365 2.69 3.32 -20.94
CA GLY A 365 1.83 3.16 -19.77
C GLY A 365 2.39 2.26 -18.67
N VAL A 366 3.70 2.00 -18.67
CA VAL A 366 4.36 1.15 -17.66
C VAL A 366 5.32 2.02 -16.84
N ARG A 367 5.23 1.88 -15.52
CA ARG A 367 6.05 2.60 -14.55
C ARG A 367 6.41 1.65 -13.41
N PHE A 368 7.62 1.77 -12.90
CA PHE A 368 8.05 0.97 -11.75
C PHE A 368 8.70 1.88 -10.72
N ASP A 369 8.13 1.91 -9.52
CA ASP A 369 8.65 2.70 -8.39
C ASP A 369 9.43 1.76 -7.49
N ALA A 370 10.74 1.98 -7.37
CA ALA A 370 11.62 1.13 -6.56
C ALA A 370 12.55 1.96 -5.69
N GLY A 371 12.89 1.39 -4.55
CA GLY A 371 13.94 1.94 -3.71
C GLY A 371 15.23 1.11 -3.75
N TYR A 372 15.23 0.07 -4.57
CA TYR A 372 16.35 -0.89 -4.68
C TYR A 372 16.88 -0.93 -6.09
N GLU A 373 18.13 -1.38 -6.18
CA GLU A 373 18.81 -1.70 -7.44
C GLU A 373 19.44 -3.08 -7.30
N ALA A 374 19.91 -3.66 -8.41
CA ALA A 374 20.65 -4.91 -8.36
C ALA A 374 21.88 -4.73 -7.45
N GLY A 375 22.13 -5.68 -6.58
CA GLY A 375 23.19 -5.63 -5.59
C GLY A 375 22.74 -5.20 -4.20
N ASP A 376 21.58 -4.58 -4.09
CA ASP A 376 21.03 -4.17 -2.79
C ASP A 376 20.48 -5.37 -2.02
N GLU A 377 20.32 -5.19 -0.73
CA GLU A 377 19.80 -6.24 0.15
C GLU A 377 18.46 -5.83 0.75
N VAL A 378 17.47 -6.73 0.64
CA VAL A 378 16.18 -6.58 1.31
C VAL A 378 16.36 -7.09 2.74
N SER A 379 16.29 -6.17 3.69
CA SER A 379 16.54 -6.44 5.11
C SER A 379 15.33 -7.07 5.78
N GLN A 380 15.56 -7.86 6.82
CA GLN A 380 14.50 -8.37 7.69
C GLN A 380 13.96 -7.30 8.65
N PHE A 381 14.60 -6.14 8.75
CA PHE A 381 14.27 -5.11 9.75
C PHE A 381 13.21 -4.11 9.29
N TYR A 382 12.92 -4.07 7.99
CA TYR A 382 11.94 -3.12 7.42
C TYR A 382 10.93 -3.90 6.58
N ASP A 383 9.97 -3.19 5.97
CA ASP A 383 9.01 -3.84 5.07
C ASP A 383 9.75 -4.52 3.92
N ASN A 384 9.08 -5.47 3.28
CA ASN A 384 9.69 -6.26 2.22
C ASN A 384 9.27 -5.82 0.81
N LEU A 385 8.74 -4.60 0.67
CA LEU A 385 8.33 -4.06 -0.63
C LEU A 385 9.59 -3.76 -1.47
N VAL A 386 9.80 -4.53 -2.54
CA VAL A 386 10.90 -4.30 -3.48
C VAL A 386 10.59 -3.09 -4.36
N GLY A 387 9.36 -3.00 -4.79
CA GLY A 387 8.88 -1.91 -5.62
C GLY A 387 7.44 -2.14 -5.98
N LYS A 388 6.90 -1.24 -6.78
CA LYS A 388 5.53 -1.37 -7.25
C LYS A 388 5.47 -1.10 -8.74
N LEU A 389 4.82 -2.03 -9.44
CA LEU A 389 4.57 -1.91 -10.87
C LEU A 389 3.25 -1.16 -11.02
N VAL A 390 3.26 -0.06 -11.74
CA VAL A 390 2.06 0.77 -11.94
C VAL A 390 1.82 0.88 -13.46
N VAL A 391 0.63 0.46 -13.88
CA VAL A 391 0.34 0.33 -15.32
C VAL A 391 -0.96 1.05 -15.65
N TRP A 392 -0.95 1.82 -16.72
CA TRP A 392 -2.13 2.52 -17.23
C TRP A 392 -2.55 1.92 -18.57
N GLY A 393 -3.86 1.85 -18.80
CA GLY A 393 -4.44 1.49 -20.08
C GLY A 393 -5.68 2.33 -20.36
N ALA A 394 -6.08 2.39 -21.62
CA ALA A 394 -7.25 3.18 -22.02
C ALA A 394 -8.56 2.64 -21.42
N ASN A 395 -8.55 1.36 -21.01
CA ASN A 395 -9.63 0.73 -20.28
C ASN A 395 -9.05 -0.40 -19.42
N ARG A 396 -9.90 -1.01 -18.60
CA ARG A 396 -9.47 -2.03 -17.64
C ARG A 396 -8.86 -3.27 -18.31
N ASP A 397 -9.47 -3.75 -19.41
CA ASP A 397 -8.96 -4.93 -20.11
C ASP A 397 -7.55 -4.69 -20.63
N ILE A 398 -7.30 -3.52 -21.21
CA ILE A 398 -5.97 -3.14 -21.69
C ILE A 398 -5.00 -3.04 -20.51
N ALA A 399 -5.44 -2.43 -19.40
CA ALA A 399 -4.58 -2.30 -18.23
C ALA A 399 -4.18 -3.68 -17.68
N ILE A 400 -5.12 -4.62 -17.60
CA ILE A 400 -4.84 -5.99 -17.13
C ILE A 400 -3.84 -6.68 -18.06
N ARG A 401 -4.08 -6.66 -19.37
CA ARG A 401 -3.18 -7.31 -20.34
C ARG A 401 -1.77 -6.70 -20.29
N ARG A 402 -1.71 -5.37 -20.19
CA ARG A 402 -0.43 -4.66 -20.11
C ARG A 402 0.31 -4.98 -18.81
N THR A 403 -0.43 -5.09 -17.70
CA THR A 403 0.16 -5.45 -16.40
C THR A 403 0.75 -6.88 -16.46
N LEU A 404 0.01 -7.82 -17.06
CA LEU A 404 0.50 -9.20 -17.21
C LEU A 404 1.74 -9.23 -18.08
N ARG A 405 1.76 -8.49 -19.19
CA ARG A 405 2.95 -8.41 -20.05
C ARG A 405 4.13 -7.85 -19.27
N ALA A 406 3.92 -6.78 -18.52
CA ALA A 406 4.98 -6.13 -17.74
C ALA A 406 5.51 -7.06 -16.63
N LEU A 407 4.62 -7.80 -15.95
CA LEU A 407 5.05 -8.76 -14.92
C LEU A 407 5.90 -9.90 -15.53
N ASN A 408 5.57 -10.33 -16.74
CA ASN A 408 6.34 -11.36 -17.42
C ASN A 408 7.71 -10.86 -17.91
N GLU A 409 7.84 -9.55 -18.08
CA GLU A 409 9.10 -8.91 -18.47
C GLU A 409 9.98 -8.57 -17.26
N LEU A 410 9.36 -8.36 -16.10
CA LEU A 410 10.06 -8.01 -14.86
C LEU A 410 10.87 -9.20 -14.36
N GLU A 411 12.17 -9.01 -14.20
CA GLU A 411 13.05 -10.09 -13.75
C GLU A 411 13.73 -9.68 -12.44
N ILE A 412 13.46 -10.43 -11.39
CA ILE A 412 14.09 -10.23 -10.06
C ILE A 412 14.65 -11.58 -9.62
N THR A 413 15.95 -11.63 -9.35
CA THR A 413 16.58 -12.86 -8.86
C THR A 413 17.28 -12.58 -7.52
N GLY A 414 17.48 -13.65 -6.75
CA GLY A 414 18.13 -13.59 -5.44
C GLY A 414 17.16 -13.65 -4.28
N VAL A 415 15.96 -13.13 -4.46
CA VAL A 415 14.86 -13.22 -3.48
C VAL A 415 13.63 -13.77 -4.18
N ALA A 416 12.80 -14.48 -3.43
CA ALA A 416 11.49 -14.88 -3.94
C ALA A 416 10.57 -13.65 -3.89
N THR A 417 9.68 -13.50 -4.87
CA THR A 417 8.74 -12.37 -4.92
C THR A 417 7.31 -12.85 -5.10
N THR A 418 6.38 -11.92 -4.88
CA THR A 418 4.95 -12.17 -5.04
C THR A 418 4.51 -12.26 -6.49
N ILE A 419 5.40 -12.03 -7.46
CA ILE A 419 5.06 -12.01 -8.89
C ILE A 419 4.22 -13.23 -9.33
N PRO A 420 4.58 -14.47 -8.98
CA PRO A 420 3.76 -15.61 -9.43
C PRO A 420 2.32 -15.58 -8.92
N ALA A 421 2.12 -15.13 -7.68
CA ALA A 421 0.77 -15.00 -7.12
C ALA A 421 0.02 -13.85 -7.79
N ASP A 422 0.70 -12.74 -8.08
CA ASP A 422 0.10 -11.59 -8.75
C ASP A 422 -0.39 -11.96 -10.15
N ILE A 423 0.39 -12.75 -10.87
CA ILE A 423 -0.01 -13.25 -12.20
C ILE A 423 -1.25 -14.14 -12.08
N ALA A 424 -1.28 -15.01 -11.05
CA ALA A 424 -2.44 -15.86 -10.81
C ALA A 424 -3.71 -15.04 -10.55
N ILE A 425 -3.59 -13.95 -9.74
CA ILE A 425 -4.71 -13.07 -9.44
C ILE A 425 -5.22 -12.40 -10.73
N LEU A 426 -4.33 -11.74 -11.46
CA LEU A 426 -4.69 -10.97 -12.66
C LEU A 426 -5.25 -11.85 -13.79
N SER A 427 -4.86 -13.11 -13.82
CA SER A 427 -5.29 -14.06 -14.86
C SER A 427 -6.62 -14.74 -14.51
N HIS A 428 -7.07 -14.64 -13.28
CA HIS A 428 -8.27 -15.34 -12.82
C HIS A 428 -9.54 -14.67 -13.33
N GLU A 429 -10.53 -15.47 -13.72
CA GLU A 429 -11.79 -14.96 -14.27
C GLU A 429 -12.54 -14.04 -13.30
N ASP A 430 -12.49 -14.33 -12.00
CA ASP A 430 -13.16 -13.49 -10.99
C ASP A 430 -12.55 -12.09 -10.92
N PHE A 431 -11.22 -12.01 -10.94
CA PHE A 431 -10.54 -10.72 -10.93
C PHE A 431 -10.86 -9.95 -12.21
N GLN A 432 -10.80 -10.63 -13.35
CA GLN A 432 -11.10 -10.00 -14.64
C GLN A 432 -12.54 -9.49 -14.71
N ALA A 433 -13.48 -10.23 -14.11
CA ALA A 433 -14.88 -9.83 -14.02
C ALA A 433 -15.14 -8.74 -12.97
N GLY A 434 -14.17 -8.47 -12.08
CA GLY A 434 -14.33 -7.50 -11.02
C GLY A 434 -15.26 -7.96 -9.90
N THR A 435 -15.36 -9.28 -9.70
CA THR A 435 -16.30 -9.85 -8.70
C THR A 435 -15.60 -10.29 -7.40
N HIS A 436 -14.27 -10.11 -7.32
CA HIS A 436 -13.51 -10.50 -6.13
C HIS A 436 -13.82 -9.57 -4.95
N SER A 437 -13.88 -10.14 -3.74
CA SER A 437 -14.08 -9.43 -2.49
C SER A 437 -12.76 -9.37 -1.71
N THR A 438 -12.78 -8.71 -0.55
CA THR A 438 -11.61 -8.65 0.33
C THR A 438 -11.20 -10.03 0.86
N LYS A 439 -12.08 -11.00 0.79
CA LYS A 439 -11.83 -12.38 1.28
C LYS A 439 -11.44 -13.34 0.15
N TRP A 440 -11.53 -12.89 -1.08
CA TRP A 440 -11.41 -13.76 -2.26
C TRP A 440 -10.03 -14.43 -2.36
N VAL A 441 -8.95 -13.70 -2.13
CA VAL A 441 -7.59 -14.28 -2.24
C VAL A 441 -7.42 -15.43 -1.26
N GLU A 442 -7.92 -15.26 -0.02
CA GLU A 442 -7.73 -16.27 1.03
C GLU A 442 -8.73 -17.42 0.95
N GLU A 443 -9.98 -17.13 0.55
CA GLU A 443 -11.06 -18.11 0.63
C GLU A 443 -11.39 -18.80 -0.70
N THR A 444 -11.07 -18.17 -1.83
CA THR A 444 -11.49 -18.66 -3.15
C THR A 444 -10.33 -18.97 -4.08
N LEU A 445 -9.32 -18.09 -4.15
CA LEU A 445 -8.22 -18.26 -5.08
C LEU A 445 -7.36 -19.45 -4.70
N ASP A 446 -7.12 -20.35 -5.67
CA ASP A 446 -6.26 -21.51 -5.44
C ASP A 446 -4.82 -21.18 -5.86
N LEU A 447 -3.95 -21.06 -4.86
CA LEU A 447 -2.53 -20.80 -5.05
C LEU A 447 -1.67 -22.05 -4.79
N SER A 448 -2.30 -23.24 -4.69
CA SER A 448 -1.58 -24.49 -4.35
C SER A 448 -0.48 -24.83 -5.36
N GLU A 449 -0.66 -24.47 -6.62
CA GLU A 449 0.30 -24.78 -7.68
C GLU A 449 1.33 -23.67 -7.89
N VAL A 450 1.20 -22.55 -7.19
CA VAL A 450 2.16 -21.45 -7.29
C VAL A 450 3.47 -21.86 -6.64
N LYS A 451 4.57 -21.68 -7.37
CA LYS A 451 5.92 -22.06 -6.93
C LYS A 451 6.78 -20.83 -6.70
N ALA A 452 7.66 -20.93 -5.73
CA ALA A 452 8.67 -19.89 -5.52
C ALA A 452 9.63 -19.88 -6.69
N ASP A 453 10.05 -18.71 -7.07
CA ASP A 453 11.09 -18.55 -8.08
C ASP A 453 12.04 -17.46 -7.61
N LYS A 454 13.23 -17.87 -7.17
CA LYS A 454 14.30 -16.93 -6.83
C LYS A 454 15.17 -16.59 -8.03
N GLY A 455 14.86 -17.22 -9.16
CA GLY A 455 15.69 -17.10 -10.35
C GLY A 455 17.04 -17.76 -10.17
N GLU A 456 17.71 -18.03 -11.25
CA GLU A 456 19.10 -18.48 -11.22
C GLU A 456 19.99 -17.24 -11.08
N ALA A 457 21.03 -17.36 -10.29
CA ALA A 457 22.05 -16.31 -10.28
C ALA A 457 22.53 -16.11 -11.71
N PRO A 458 22.68 -14.87 -12.18
CA PRO A 458 23.21 -14.67 -13.51
C PRO A 458 24.55 -15.40 -13.61
N ALA A 459 24.73 -16.11 -14.71
CA ALA A 459 26.05 -16.63 -15.03
C ALA A 459 27.01 -15.44 -14.93
N ASP A 460 28.16 -15.67 -14.34
CA ASP A 460 29.16 -14.63 -14.12
C ASP A 460 29.39 -13.86 -15.45
N LEU A 461 28.84 -12.68 -15.54
CA LEU A 461 28.88 -11.88 -16.76
C LEU A 461 30.30 -11.42 -17.11
N ASP A 462 31.22 -11.57 -16.16
CA ASP A 462 32.64 -11.25 -16.39
C ASP A 462 33.41 -12.41 -17.00
N GLN A 463 32.80 -13.60 -17.15
CA GLN A 463 33.48 -14.70 -17.84
C GLN A 463 33.47 -14.47 -19.35
N PRO A 464 34.63 -14.49 -19.99
CA PRO A 464 34.67 -14.38 -21.46
C PRO A 464 33.84 -15.48 -22.08
N THR A 465 33.08 -15.14 -23.10
CA THR A 465 32.27 -16.14 -23.85
C THR A 465 32.80 -16.32 -25.25
N VAL A 466 32.65 -17.52 -25.77
CA VAL A 466 32.95 -17.81 -27.15
C VAL A 466 31.65 -18.15 -27.89
N LYS A 467 31.57 -17.70 -29.13
CA LYS A 467 30.44 -17.99 -29.99
C LYS A 467 30.56 -19.41 -30.53
N ARG A 468 29.52 -20.20 -30.37
CA ARG A 468 29.39 -21.53 -30.95
C ARG A 468 28.22 -21.53 -31.92
N GLU A 469 28.43 -22.10 -33.11
CA GLU A 469 27.38 -22.23 -34.10
C GLU A 469 27.09 -23.72 -34.32
N MET A 470 25.80 -24.03 -34.41
CA MET A 470 25.37 -25.41 -34.66
C MET A 470 24.09 -25.42 -35.47
N SER A 471 23.82 -26.53 -36.12
CA SER A 471 22.54 -26.76 -36.77
C SER A 471 21.70 -27.68 -35.91
N VAL A 472 20.48 -27.26 -35.65
CA VAL A 472 19.52 -28.03 -34.84
C VAL A 472 18.32 -28.34 -35.73
N GLU A 473 17.88 -29.60 -35.72
CA GLU A 473 16.68 -30.01 -36.46
C GLU A 473 15.56 -30.28 -35.45
N VAL A 474 14.41 -29.63 -35.66
CA VAL A 474 13.19 -29.81 -34.87
C VAL A 474 12.05 -30.11 -35.83
N ASP A 475 11.44 -31.26 -35.69
CA ASP A 475 10.32 -31.71 -36.55
C ASP A 475 10.62 -31.58 -38.03
N GLY A 476 11.85 -32.02 -38.42
CA GLY A 476 12.26 -32.00 -39.81
C GLY A 476 12.65 -30.64 -40.38
N LYS A 477 12.61 -29.60 -39.55
CA LYS A 477 13.01 -28.25 -39.95
C LYS A 477 14.36 -27.90 -39.32
N ARG A 478 15.29 -27.46 -40.14
CA ARG A 478 16.66 -27.16 -39.72
C ARG A 478 16.81 -25.68 -39.36
N PHE A 479 17.45 -25.44 -38.25
CA PHE A 479 17.74 -24.10 -37.72
C PHE A 479 19.24 -23.94 -37.53
N ALA A 480 19.77 -22.78 -37.93
CA ALA A 480 21.12 -22.39 -37.57
C ALA A 480 21.03 -21.63 -36.23
N VAL A 481 21.72 -22.13 -35.22
CA VAL A 481 21.67 -21.58 -33.87
C VAL A 481 23.07 -21.08 -33.48
N SER A 482 23.15 -19.84 -32.99
CA SER A 482 24.38 -19.29 -32.43
C SER A 482 24.17 -19.17 -30.91
N MET A 483 25.15 -19.67 -30.17
CA MET A 483 25.12 -19.55 -28.69
C MET A 483 26.43 -18.94 -28.23
N TRP A 484 26.37 -18.12 -27.20
CA TRP A 484 27.57 -17.60 -26.53
C TRP A 484 27.68 -18.37 -25.22
N VAL A 485 28.73 -19.19 -25.12
CA VAL A 485 28.96 -20.06 -23.97
C VAL A 485 30.24 -19.64 -23.26
N PRO A 486 30.36 -19.87 -21.93
CA PRO A 486 31.59 -19.55 -21.24
C PRO A 486 32.79 -20.19 -21.97
N ASP A 487 33.88 -19.41 -22.06
CA ASP A 487 35.12 -19.87 -22.66
C ASP A 487 35.80 -20.86 -21.70
N PRO A 488 35.85 -22.14 -22.05
CA PRO A 488 36.47 -23.11 -21.14
C PRO A 488 37.98 -22.89 -20.95
N SER A 489 38.62 -22.10 -21.80
CA SER A 489 40.05 -21.80 -21.63
C SER A 489 40.29 -20.70 -20.60
N ALA A 490 39.27 -19.89 -20.31
CA ALA A 490 39.39 -18.83 -19.27
C ALA A 490 39.50 -19.40 -17.85
N ALA A 491 38.89 -20.57 -17.62
CA ALA A 491 38.91 -21.20 -16.29
C ALA A 491 40.31 -21.75 -15.91
N GLN A 492 41.17 -21.98 -16.91
CA GLN A 492 42.50 -22.57 -16.64
C GLN A 492 43.53 -21.52 -16.19
N VAL A 493 43.25 -20.23 -16.40
CA VAL A 493 44.23 -19.17 -16.08
C VAL A 493 44.12 -18.76 -14.57
N ALA A 494 42.97 -19.00 -13.97
CA ALA A 494 42.73 -18.62 -12.57
C ALA A 494 43.30 -19.62 -11.54
N GLY A 495 43.88 -20.73 -11.99
CA GLY A 495 44.30 -21.82 -11.11
C GLY A 495 45.82 -22.11 -11.11
N ALA A 496 46.66 -21.19 -11.59
CA ALA A 496 48.12 -21.39 -11.50
C ALA A 496 48.66 -20.72 -10.24
N PRO A 497 49.48 -21.42 -9.41
CA PRO A 497 49.99 -20.90 -8.14
C PRO A 497 50.98 -19.73 -8.31
#